data_ba41bdf4b23641f79e35268cfb88b83e
#
_entry.id   ba41bdf4b23641f79e35268cfb88b83e
#
_cell.length_a   1.000
_cell.length_b   1.000
_cell.length_c   1.000
_cell.angle_alpha   90.00
_cell.angle_beta   90.00
_cell.angle_gamma   90.00
#
_symmetry.space_group_name_H-M   'P 1'
#
loop_
_entity.id
_entity.type
_entity.pdbx_description
1 polymer ?
#
loop_
_entity_poly.entity_id
_entity_poly.type
_entity_poly.pdbx_seq_one_letter_code
_entity_poly.pdbx_strand_id
1 'polypeptide(L)' 'VSSAASDVYKRQYRGSEYVVDFLPKTKIELAVSDDTVDKVIQAISDVANTGKIGDGKIFVSSLDQVVRIRTGELNEDAL' A
#
# COMPACT_ATOMS: atom_id res chain seq x y z
N VAL A 1 -8.04 -2.93 -6.99
CA VAL A 1 -6.60 -3.13 -6.83
C VAL A 1 -5.86 -2.12 -7.67
N SER A 2 -4.94 -1.46 -7.06
CA SER A 2 -4.06 -0.56 -7.78
C SER A 2 -2.63 -0.78 -7.31
N SER A 3 -1.69 -0.42 -8.12
CA SER A 3 -0.29 -0.51 -7.78
C SER A 3 0.46 0.73 -8.19
N ALA A 4 1.36 1.15 -7.36
CA ALA A 4 2.29 2.21 -7.65
C ALA A 4 3.68 1.60 -7.82
N ALA A 5 4.39 2.04 -8.79
CA ALA A 5 5.60 1.36 -9.20
C ALA A 5 6.77 1.61 -8.27
N SER A 6 6.97 2.81 -7.80
CA SER A 6 8.17 3.11 -7.02
C SER A 6 7.99 4.33 -6.15
N ASP A 7 8.72 4.34 -5.07
CA ASP A 7 8.82 5.49 -4.19
C ASP A 7 10.17 6.14 -4.35
N VAL A 8 10.16 7.45 -4.26
CA VAL A 8 11.37 8.25 -4.31
C VAL A 8 11.46 9.03 -3.02
N TYR A 9 12.57 8.90 -2.33
CA TYR A 9 12.81 9.61 -1.09
C TYR A 9 13.74 10.75 -1.31
N LYS A 10 13.33 11.89 -0.80
CA LYS A 10 14.18 13.05 -0.72
C LYS A 10 14.42 13.39 0.72
N ARG A 11 15.67 13.57 1.08
CA ARG A 11 16.03 14.06 2.39
C ARG A 11 16.75 15.36 2.24
N GLN A 12 16.21 16.36 2.88
CA GLN A 12 16.81 17.65 2.88
C GLN A 12 17.38 17.93 4.25
N TYR A 13 18.64 18.27 4.29
CA TYR A 13 19.32 18.60 5.52
C TYR A 13 19.36 20.09 5.69
N ARG A 14 19.58 20.49 6.90
CA ARG A 14 19.79 21.89 7.16
C ARG A 14 20.99 22.39 6.43
N GLY A 15 20.88 23.59 6.00
CA GLY A 15 21.90 24.20 5.19
C GLY A 15 21.54 24.02 3.74
N SER A 16 22.46 23.73 2.94
CA SER A 16 22.28 23.71 1.51
C SER A 16 22.37 22.33 0.90
N GLU A 17 22.59 21.32 1.72
CA GLU A 17 22.73 19.98 1.24
C GLU A 17 21.46 19.19 1.38
N TYR A 18 21.20 18.37 0.40
CA TYR A 18 20.20 17.35 0.51
C TYR A 18 20.66 16.10 -0.25
N VAL A 19 20.16 14.98 0.21
CA VAL A 19 20.45 13.70 -0.40
C VAL A 19 19.15 13.17 -0.99
N VAL A 20 19.26 12.69 -2.20
CA VAL A 20 18.14 12.02 -2.87
C VAL A 20 18.49 10.55 -2.99
N ASP A 21 17.69 9.74 -2.34
CA ASP A 21 17.82 8.30 -2.43
C ASP A 21 16.75 7.76 -3.35
N PHE A 22 17.16 6.94 -4.29
CA PHE A 22 16.25 6.26 -5.18
C PHE A 22 16.27 4.78 -4.84
N LEU A 23 15.25 4.35 -4.10
CA LEU A 23 15.10 2.95 -3.74
C LEU A 23 13.79 2.47 -4.38
N PRO A 24 13.90 1.88 -5.56
CA PRO A 24 12.70 1.37 -6.24
C PRO A 24 11.99 0.36 -5.36
N LYS A 25 10.72 0.59 -5.13
CA LYS A 25 9.88 -0.30 -4.34
C LYS A 25 8.53 -0.40 -5.00
N THR A 26 7.89 -1.51 -4.81
CA THR A 26 6.53 -1.70 -5.29
C THR A 26 5.57 -1.46 -4.14
N LYS A 27 4.59 -0.62 -4.39
CA LYS A 27 3.50 -0.38 -3.46
C LYS A 27 2.23 -0.96 -4.07
N ILE A 28 1.55 -1.80 -3.31
CA ILE A 28 0.29 -2.41 -3.74
C ILE A 28 -0.79 -1.93 -2.79
N GLU A 29 -1.88 -1.43 -3.34
CA GLU A 29 -3.01 -0.97 -2.57
C GLU A 29 -4.22 -1.84 -2.86
N LEU A 30 -4.87 -2.30 -1.82
CA LEU A 30 -6.05 -3.13 -1.90
C LEU A 30 -7.15 -2.53 -1.04
N ALA A 31 -8.31 -2.33 -1.62
CA ALA A 31 -9.51 -1.96 -0.88
C ALA A 31 -10.37 -3.22 -0.76
N VAL A 32 -10.59 -3.65 0.48
CA VAL A 32 -11.29 -4.89 0.75
C VAL A 32 -12.31 -4.69 1.86
N SER A 33 -13.26 -5.61 1.97
CA SER A 33 -14.22 -5.60 3.08
C SER A 33 -13.51 -5.88 4.40
N ASP A 34 -14.05 -5.34 5.47
CA ASP A 34 -13.45 -5.51 6.80
C ASP A 34 -13.29 -6.97 7.18
N ASP A 35 -14.24 -7.81 6.84
CA ASP A 35 -14.19 -9.23 7.20
C ASP A 35 -13.17 -10.03 6.40
N THR A 36 -12.58 -9.46 5.36
CA THR A 36 -11.57 -10.14 4.56
C THR A 36 -10.16 -9.65 4.82
N VAL A 37 -9.99 -8.61 5.62
CA VAL A 37 -8.67 -8.00 5.88
C VAL A 37 -7.67 -9.01 6.40
N ASP A 38 -8.05 -9.78 7.41
CA ASP A 38 -7.13 -10.75 8.01
C ASP A 38 -6.73 -11.84 7.02
N LYS A 39 -7.65 -12.26 6.17
CA LYS A 39 -7.35 -13.25 5.13
C LYS A 39 -6.35 -12.71 4.12
N VAL A 40 -6.51 -11.46 3.74
CA VAL A 40 -5.61 -10.80 2.79
C VAL A 40 -4.22 -10.67 3.39
N ILE A 41 -4.13 -10.22 4.64
CA ILE A 41 -2.85 -10.11 5.35
C ILE A 41 -2.16 -11.47 5.39
N GLN A 42 -2.88 -12.50 5.75
CA GLN A 42 -2.31 -13.84 5.85
C GLN A 42 -1.82 -14.34 4.49
N ALA A 43 -2.62 -14.17 3.46
CA ALA A 43 -2.26 -14.61 2.10
C ALA A 43 -1.00 -13.92 1.60
N ILE A 44 -0.90 -12.61 1.80
CA ILE A 44 0.27 -11.85 1.38
C ILE A 44 1.48 -12.26 2.19
N SER A 45 1.33 -12.37 3.50
CA SER A 45 2.43 -12.73 4.39
C SER A 45 2.99 -14.09 4.07
N ASP A 46 2.14 -15.07 3.77
CA ASP A 46 2.57 -16.41 3.46
C ASP A 46 3.46 -16.46 2.21
N VAL A 47 3.17 -15.63 1.23
CA VAL A 47 3.92 -15.60 -0.02
C VAL A 47 5.14 -14.70 0.09
N ALA A 48 5.01 -13.56 0.75
CA ALA A 48 6.06 -12.54 0.76
C ALA A 48 7.12 -12.78 1.83
N ASN A 49 6.83 -13.58 2.84
CA ASN A 49 7.76 -13.82 3.94
C ASN A 49 8.88 -14.77 3.53
N THR A 50 10.06 -14.23 3.37
CA THR A 50 11.26 -15.02 3.10
C THR A 50 12.16 -15.14 4.33
N GLY A 51 11.83 -14.44 5.41
CA GLY A 51 12.66 -14.37 6.61
C GLY A 51 13.88 -13.48 6.46
N LYS A 52 13.96 -12.73 5.39
CA LYS A 52 15.08 -11.86 5.11
C LYS A 52 14.67 -10.40 5.15
N ILE A 53 15.66 -9.53 5.29
CA ILE A 53 15.43 -8.09 5.20
C ILE A 53 14.93 -7.76 3.79
N GLY A 54 13.92 -6.93 3.70
CA GLY A 54 13.38 -6.51 2.42
C GLY A 54 12.06 -7.14 2.05
N ASP A 55 11.50 -7.99 2.90
CA ASP A 55 10.20 -8.61 2.65
C ASP A 55 9.05 -7.60 2.60
N GLY A 56 9.25 -6.44 3.22
CA GLY A 56 8.27 -5.37 3.14
C GLY A 56 7.39 -5.25 4.37
N LYS A 57 6.40 -4.39 4.24
CA LYS A 57 5.46 -4.10 5.32
C LYS A 57 4.06 -4.00 4.77
N ILE A 58 3.10 -4.28 5.63
CA ILE A 58 1.69 -4.12 5.32
C ILE A 58 1.14 -3.03 6.25
N PHE A 59 0.56 -1.99 5.65
CA PHE A 59 -0.13 -0.96 6.40
C PHE A 59 -1.62 -1.12 6.19
N VAL A 60 -2.37 -1.13 7.27
CA VAL A 60 -3.82 -1.27 7.21
C VAL A 60 -4.43 0.01 7.74
N SER A 61 -5.34 0.57 6.97
CA SER A 61 -6.07 1.77 7.39
C SER A 61 -7.52 1.66 6.96
N SER A 62 -8.36 2.41 7.61
CA SER A 62 -9.76 2.46 7.27
C SER A 62 -9.98 3.46 6.14
N LEU A 63 -10.89 3.12 5.24
CA LEU A 63 -11.38 4.03 4.22
C LEU A 63 -12.69 4.62 4.68
N ASP A 64 -12.80 5.93 4.60
CA ASP A 64 -14.04 6.59 5.00
C ASP A 64 -15.15 6.33 4.00
N GLN A 65 -14.79 6.29 2.72
CA GLN A 65 -15.77 6.14 1.67
C GLN A 65 -15.11 5.54 0.42
N VAL A 66 -15.85 4.67 -0.25
CA VAL A 66 -15.46 4.11 -1.54
C VAL A 66 -16.60 4.36 -2.50
N VAL A 67 -16.27 4.83 -3.70
CA VAL A 67 -17.28 5.11 -4.73
C VAL A 67 -16.84 4.45 -6.02
N ARG A 68 -17.71 3.66 -6.61
CA ARG A 68 -17.51 3.16 -7.97
C ARG A 68 -18.07 4.19 -8.94
N ILE A 69 -17.21 4.84 -9.67
CA ILE A 69 -17.59 5.98 -10.49
C ILE A 69 -18.63 5.62 -11.55
N ARG A 70 -18.46 4.48 -12.20
CA ARG A 70 -19.33 4.07 -13.29
C ARG A 70 -20.79 3.85 -12.84
N THR A 71 -20.98 3.27 -11.67
CA THR A 71 -22.29 2.88 -11.18
C THR A 71 -22.83 3.76 -10.06
N GLY A 72 -21.98 4.53 -9.41
CA GLY A 72 -22.33 5.30 -8.23
C GLY A 72 -22.50 4.49 -6.97
N GLU A 73 -22.17 3.20 -7.00
CA GLU A 73 -22.24 2.36 -5.82
C GLU A 73 -21.25 2.83 -4.77
N LEU A 74 -21.60 2.63 -3.51
CA LEU A 74 -20.85 3.12 -2.37
C LEU A 74 -20.39 1.99 -1.47
N ASN A 75 -19.22 2.20 -0.86
CA ASN A 75 -18.70 1.36 0.22
C ASN A 75 -18.63 -0.11 -0.16
N GLU A 76 -19.29 -1.00 0.60
CA GLU A 76 -19.22 -2.43 0.35
C GLU A 76 -19.68 -2.79 -1.07
N ASP A 77 -20.70 -2.11 -1.57
CA ASP A 77 -21.22 -2.36 -2.92
C ASP A 77 -20.23 -1.92 -4.00
N ALA A 78 -19.29 -1.06 -3.66
CA ALA A 78 -18.28 -0.57 -4.59
C ALA A 78 -17.01 -1.41 -4.63
N LEU A 79 -16.90 -2.35 -3.73
CA LEU A 79 -15.70 -3.20 -3.65
C LEU A 79 -15.72 -4.37 -4.61
#